data_d7c97da8d6d05890284455849b565d98
#
_entry.id   d7c97da8d6d05890284455849b565d98
#
_cell.length_a   1.000
_cell.length_b   1.000
_cell.length_c   1.000
_cell.angle_alpha   90.00
_cell.angle_beta   90.00
_cell.angle_gamma   90.00
#
_symmetry.space_group_name_H-M   'P 1'
#
loop_
_entity.id
_entity.type
_entity.pdbx_description
1 polymer ?
#
loop_
_entity_poly.entity_id
_entity_poly.type
_entity_poly.pdbx_seq_one_letter_code
_entity_poly.pdbx_strand_id
1 'polypeptide(L)'
;MITLHYDDKTLEVQESESSYRYRALMAKPQLVLRLNLPEYVEFPVGTWCEFMGQRFYLPSLQNIKKHGTRNLELTLTMGSDEERLADYKLRNMQDFRLKFSMCAKPHEFLELIVANLNARDGAGVWSVGDCIEATEKTVEFNHTFVDAALVDVANIFETEFEIKDRAVSLHKVEYFKDSPL
;
A
#
# COMPACT_ATOMS: atom_id res chain seq x y z
N MET A 1 -19.65 9.17 -5.15
CA MET A 1 -20.12 8.81 -3.79
C MET A 1 -19.23 7.68 -3.27
N ILE A 2 -18.67 7.80 -2.08
CA ILE A 2 -17.73 6.85 -1.47
C ILE A 2 -18.31 6.39 -0.15
N THR A 3 -18.15 5.10 0.16
CA THR A 3 -18.55 4.53 1.45
C THR A 3 -17.30 4.43 2.35
N LEU A 4 -17.32 5.13 3.47
CA LEU A 4 -16.31 5.02 4.53
C LEU A 4 -16.77 3.97 5.54
N HIS A 5 -15.86 3.06 5.90
CA HIS A 5 -16.06 2.02 6.90
C HIS A 5 -15.21 2.32 8.13
N TYR A 6 -15.80 2.42 9.29
CA TYR A 6 -15.11 2.70 10.55
C TYR A 6 -15.88 2.08 11.72
N ASP A 7 -15.14 1.50 12.66
CA ASP A 7 -15.70 0.65 13.70
C ASP A 7 -16.69 -0.34 13.05
N ASP A 8 -17.83 -0.58 13.54
CA ASP A 8 -18.87 -1.41 12.92
C ASP A 8 -19.91 -0.58 12.12
N LYS A 9 -19.49 0.60 11.63
CA LYS A 9 -20.36 1.56 10.94
C LYS A 9 -19.91 1.82 9.53
N THR A 10 -20.85 2.27 8.72
CA THR A 10 -20.61 2.78 7.36
C THR A 10 -21.23 4.17 7.20
N LEU A 11 -20.54 5.03 6.47
CA LEU A 11 -21.05 6.35 6.10
C LEU A 11 -20.83 6.57 4.61
N GLU A 12 -21.92 6.82 3.88
CA GLU A 12 -21.84 7.27 2.51
C GLU A 12 -21.57 8.77 2.48
N VAL A 13 -20.52 9.17 1.78
CA VAL A 13 -20.11 10.56 1.65
C VAL A 13 -19.99 10.95 0.20
N GLN A 14 -20.32 12.20 -0.09
CA GLN A 14 -20.05 12.78 -1.39
C GLN A 14 -18.70 13.48 -1.33
N GLU A 15 -17.76 12.97 -2.13
CA GLU A 15 -16.46 13.59 -2.30
C GLU A 15 -16.57 14.93 -3.05
N SER A 16 -15.75 15.89 -2.65
CA SER A 16 -15.57 17.13 -3.37
C SER A 16 -14.82 16.87 -4.70
N GLU A 17 -15.07 17.68 -5.73
CA GLU A 17 -14.33 17.66 -7.00
C GLU A 17 -12.82 17.87 -6.82
N SER A 18 -12.39 18.42 -5.70
CA SER A 18 -10.98 18.58 -5.34
C SER A 18 -10.34 17.34 -4.69
N SER A 19 -11.09 16.25 -4.54
CA SER A 19 -10.55 14.96 -4.13
C SER A 19 -9.74 14.34 -5.27
N TYR A 20 -8.62 13.70 -4.93
CA TYR A 20 -7.76 13.09 -5.95
C TYR A 20 -7.06 11.85 -5.44
N ARG A 21 -6.71 10.96 -6.38
CA ARG A 21 -5.83 9.82 -6.17
C ARG A 21 -4.47 10.12 -6.77
N TYR A 22 -3.43 9.88 -6.00
CA TYR A 22 -2.05 9.91 -6.47
C TYR A 22 -1.54 8.48 -6.63
N ARG A 23 -0.92 8.18 -7.76
CA ARG A 23 -0.20 6.95 -8.02
C ARG A 23 1.05 7.26 -8.85
N ALA A 24 2.19 6.74 -8.43
CA ALA A 24 3.42 6.78 -9.20
C ALA A 24 4.07 5.39 -9.20
N LEU A 25 4.99 5.17 -10.13
CA LEU A 25 5.72 3.91 -10.25
C LEU A 25 6.49 3.61 -8.97
N MET A 26 6.36 2.39 -8.46
CA MET A 26 6.99 1.92 -7.21
C MET A 26 6.79 2.87 -6.01
N ALA A 27 5.78 3.73 -6.08
CA ALA A 27 5.41 4.61 -5.00
C ALA A 27 4.08 4.16 -4.37
N LYS A 28 3.90 4.55 -3.11
CA LYS A 28 2.69 4.21 -2.34
C LYS A 28 1.51 5.03 -2.86
N PRO A 29 0.45 4.42 -3.39
CA PRO A 29 -0.74 5.14 -3.81
C PRO A 29 -1.40 5.83 -2.61
N GLN A 30 -1.84 7.06 -2.84
CA GLN A 30 -2.56 7.85 -1.83
C GLN A 30 -3.90 8.34 -2.39
N LEU A 31 -4.91 8.36 -1.55
CA LEU A 31 -6.21 8.94 -1.83
C LEU A 31 -6.45 10.12 -0.89
N VAL A 32 -6.63 11.30 -1.44
CA VAL A 32 -6.99 12.50 -0.69
C VAL A 32 -8.46 12.79 -0.90
N LEU A 33 -9.26 12.54 0.12
CA LEU A 33 -10.69 12.85 0.12
C LEU A 33 -10.94 14.17 0.81
N ARG A 34 -11.63 15.07 0.14
CA ARG A 34 -12.15 16.31 0.71
C ARG A 34 -13.64 16.20 0.81
N LEU A 35 -14.14 16.29 2.02
CA LEU A 35 -15.52 16.09 2.39
C LEU A 35 -16.09 17.36 2.99
N ASN A 36 -17.31 17.70 2.63
CA ASN A 36 -18.09 18.75 3.29
C ASN A 36 -19.17 18.06 4.13
N LEU A 37 -19.04 18.11 5.43
CA LEU A 37 -19.97 17.47 6.35
C LEU A 37 -20.80 18.51 7.10
N PRO A 38 -22.12 18.29 7.26
CA PRO A 38 -23.00 19.18 8.02
C PRO A 38 -22.73 19.09 9.52
N GLU A 39 -22.18 17.96 9.98
CA GLU A 39 -21.87 17.66 11.36
C GLU A 39 -20.46 17.08 11.49
N TYR A 40 -19.90 17.22 12.69
CA TYR A 40 -18.60 16.63 12.99
C TYR A 40 -18.71 15.11 13.10
N VAL A 41 -17.91 14.42 12.29
CA VAL A 41 -17.72 12.98 12.37
C VAL A 41 -16.24 12.71 12.60
N GLU A 42 -15.92 11.99 13.65
CA GLU A 42 -14.56 11.52 13.93
C GLU A 42 -14.35 10.16 13.24
N PHE A 43 -13.36 10.10 12.38
CA PHE A 43 -12.95 8.86 11.76
C PHE A 43 -11.69 8.34 12.46
N PRO A 44 -11.76 7.18 13.13
CA PRO A 44 -10.61 6.59 13.79
C PRO A 44 -9.55 6.15 12.77
N VAL A 45 -8.31 6.03 13.24
CA VAL A 45 -7.23 5.40 12.47
C VAL A 45 -7.65 3.98 12.08
N GLY A 46 -7.43 3.61 10.83
CA GLY A 46 -7.90 2.35 10.25
C GLY A 46 -9.25 2.44 9.55
N THR A 47 -9.95 3.60 9.58
CA THR A 47 -11.09 3.86 8.67
C THR A 47 -10.67 3.57 7.25
N TRP A 48 -11.50 2.87 6.48
CA TRP A 48 -11.16 2.50 5.11
C TRP A 48 -12.30 2.75 4.12
N CYS A 49 -11.92 2.86 2.88
CA CYS A 49 -12.85 2.89 1.75
C CYS A 49 -12.27 2.11 0.57
N GLU A 50 -13.15 1.77 -0.37
CA GLU A 50 -12.74 1.24 -1.66
C GLU A 50 -12.91 2.33 -2.73
N PHE A 51 -11.87 2.56 -3.51
CA PHE A 51 -11.88 3.53 -4.60
C PHE A 51 -11.17 2.95 -5.82
N MET A 52 -11.87 2.89 -6.96
CA MET A 52 -11.37 2.31 -8.21
C MET A 52 -10.80 0.89 -8.03
N GLY A 53 -11.50 0.03 -7.28
CA GLY A 53 -11.10 -1.35 -7.04
C GLY A 53 -9.89 -1.53 -6.12
N GLN A 54 -9.46 -0.48 -5.42
CA GLN A 54 -8.36 -0.53 -4.46
C GLN A 54 -8.83 -0.02 -3.10
N ARG A 55 -8.37 -0.68 -2.03
CA ARG A 55 -8.67 -0.30 -0.66
C ARG A 55 -7.65 0.70 -0.14
N PHE A 56 -8.17 1.75 0.52
CA PHE A 56 -7.39 2.80 1.16
C PHE A 56 -7.76 2.90 2.62
N TYR A 57 -6.78 3.17 3.48
CA TYR A 57 -6.93 3.26 4.92
C TYR A 57 -6.46 4.61 5.43
N LEU A 58 -7.11 5.11 6.47
CA LEU A 58 -6.69 6.31 7.18
C LEU A 58 -5.55 5.97 8.17
N PRO A 59 -4.29 6.39 7.88
CA PRO A 59 -3.14 6.00 8.69
C PRO A 59 -2.95 6.88 9.93
N SER A 60 -3.54 8.08 9.94
CA SER A 60 -3.39 9.08 10.99
C SER A 60 -4.67 9.88 11.19
N LEU A 61 -4.71 10.66 12.27
CA LEU A 61 -5.86 11.53 12.55
C LEU A 61 -6.11 12.53 11.42
N GLN A 62 -7.38 12.77 11.18
CA GLN A 62 -7.87 13.65 10.12
C GLN A 62 -7.56 15.13 10.39
N ASN A 63 -7.36 15.88 9.31
CA ASN A 63 -7.27 17.33 9.36
C ASN A 63 -8.66 17.96 9.16
N ILE A 64 -9.08 18.76 10.13
CA ILE A 64 -10.39 19.40 10.13
C ILE A 64 -10.21 20.90 9.98
N LYS A 65 -10.91 21.49 9.01
CA LYS A 65 -11.07 22.94 8.89
C LYS A 65 -12.52 23.30 9.12
N LYS A 66 -12.77 24.17 10.07
CA LYS A 66 -14.11 24.65 10.38
C LYS A 66 -14.39 25.94 9.60
N HIS A 67 -15.38 25.88 8.72
CA HIS A 67 -15.90 27.06 8.01
C HIS A 67 -17.25 27.47 8.57
N GLY A 68 -17.26 28.44 9.49
CA GLY A 68 -18.49 28.90 10.17
C GLY A 68 -19.08 27.88 11.17
N THR A 69 -20.39 27.95 11.39
CA THR A 69 -21.09 27.16 12.42
C THR A 69 -21.70 25.86 11.88
N ARG A 70 -21.80 25.68 10.56
CA ARG A 70 -22.58 24.58 9.96
C ARG A 70 -21.86 23.79 8.88
N ASN A 71 -20.67 24.21 8.42
CA ASN A 71 -19.93 23.48 7.37
C ASN A 71 -18.53 23.14 7.89
N LEU A 72 -18.24 21.87 7.93
CA LEU A 72 -16.93 21.31 8.26
C LEU A 72 -16.30 20.75 7.00
N GLU A 73 -15.19 21.34 6.60
CA GLU A 73 -14.33 20.77 5.57
C GLU A 73 -13.35 19.81 6.23
N LEU A 74 -13.42 18.56 5.80
CA LEU A 74 -12.60 17.48 6.30
C LEU A 74 -11.71 16.98 5.17
N THR A 75 -10.42 16.86 5.46
CA THR A 75 -9.48 16.22 4.53
C THR A 75 -8.97 14.93 5.14
N LEU A 76 -9.25 13.81 4.48
CA LEU A 76 -8.72 12.49 4.78
C LEU A 76 -7.61 12.18 3.79
N THR A 77 -6.38 12.01 4.27
CA THR A 77 -5.27 11.47 3.48
C THR A 77 -5.17 10.01 3.82
N MET A 78 -5.53 9.16 2.86
CA MET A 78 -5.61 7.71 3.02
C MET A 78 -4.53 7.04 2.20
N GLY A 79 -3.88 6.05 2.79
CA GLY A 79 -2.85 5.23 2.15
C GLY A 79 -3.39 3.86 1.75
N SER A 80 -2.72 3.24 0.77
CA SER A 80 -3.01 1.87 0.36
C SER A 80 -2.39 0.83 1.30
N ASP A 81 -2.64 -0.44 1.06
CA ASP A 81 -1.98 -1.54 1.76
C ASP A 81 -0.44 -1.45 1.66
N GLU A 82 0.09 -0.83 0.61
CA GLU A 82 1.54 -0.64 0.40
C GLU A 82 2.19 0.28 1.44
N GLU A 83 1.45 1.25 2.01
CA GLU A 83 1.98 2.08 3.11
C GLU A 83 2.32 1.25 4.34
N ARG A 84 1.56 0.19 4.59
CA ARG A 84 1.77 -0.71 5.71
C ARG A 84 3.06 -1.52 5.63
N LEU A 85 3.64 -1.67 4.44
CA LEU A 85 4.90 -2.39 4.23
C LEU A 85 6.09 -1.69 4.91
N ALA A 86 6.03 -0.38 5.06
CA ALA A 86 7.04 0.40 5.77
C ALA A 86 7.08 0.15 7.29
N ASP A 87 6.06 -0.50 7.82
CA ASP A 87 5.99 -0.82 9.26
C ASP A 87 6.62 -2.17 9.59
N TYR A 88 7.03 -2.96 8.56
CA TYR A 88 7.53 -4.32 8.74
C TYR A 88 9.01 -4.44 8.43
N LYS A 89 9.78 -4.95 9.37
CA LYS A 89 11.15 -5.36 9.11
C LYS A 89 11.16 -6.77 8.52
N LEU A 90 11.84 -6.90 7.38
CA LEU A 90 12.08 -8.20 6.75
C LEU A 90 12.95 -9.08 7.65
N ARG A 91 12.56 -10.35 7.81
CA ARG A 91 13.25 -11.37 8.58
C ARG A 91 13.55 -12.57 7.71
N ASN A 92 14.65 -13.21 7.95
CA ASN A 92 14.84 -14.56 7.47
C ASN A 92 13.85 -15.48 8.17
N MET A 93 13.00 -16.17 7.40
CA MET A 93 11.92 -16.99 7.97
C MET A 93 12.41 -18.30 8.61
N GLN A 94 13.69 -18.66 8.47
CA GLN A 94 14.27 -19.86 9.10
C GLN A 94 14.75 -19.60 10.53
N ASP A 95 15.42 -18.47 10.77
CA ASP A 95 16.06 -18.13 12.04
C ASP A 95 15.64 -16.78 12.63
N PHE A 96 14.72 -16.08 11.95
CA PHE A 96 14.15 -14.77 12.31
C PHE A 96 15.16 -13.63 12.43
N ARG A 97 16.38 -13.79 11.88
CA ARG A 97 17.38 -12.73 11.86
C ARG A 97 16.95 -11.57 10.98
N LEU A 98 17.28 -10.36 11.42
CA LEU A 98 17.06 -9.11 10.69
C LEU A 98 18.26 -8.71 9.82
N LYS A 99 19.42 -9.35 10.05
CA LYS A 99 20.61 -9.17 9.23
C LYS A 99 20.99 -10.51 8.61
N PHE A 100 20.85 -10.60 7.30
CA PHE A 100 21.17 -11.81 6.53
C PHE A 100 21.42 -11.47 5.07
N SER A 101 22.04 -12.41 4.37
CA SER A 101 22.23 -12.37 2.93
C SER A 101 21.47 -13.55 2.31
N MET A 102 20.86 -13.34 1.16
CA MET A 102 20.12 -14.35 0.41
C MET A 102 20.57 -14.33 -1.06
N CYS A 103 20.97 -15.48 -1.58
CA CYS A 103 21.22 -15.68 -2.99
C CYS A 103 20.06 -16.50 -3.57
N ALA A 104 19.28 -15.89 -4.45
CA ALA A 104 18.02 -16.47 -4.91
C ALA A 104 17.55 -15.88 -6.25
N LYS A 105 16.56 -16.53 -6.86
CA LYS A 105 15.81 -16.01 -7.99
C LYS A 105 14.77 -14.97 -7.57
N PRO A 106 14.25 -14.15 -8.49
CA PRO A 106 13.25 -13.13 -8.17
C PRO A 106 12.05 -13.68 -7.41
N HIS A 107 11.50 -14.81 -7.84
CA HIS A 107 10.34 -15.45 -7.21
C HIS A 107 10.57 -15.82 -5.74
N GLU A 108 11.75 -16.35 -5.41
CA GLU A 108 12.08 -16.75 -4.04
C GLU A 108 12.19 -15.54 -3.09
N PHE A 109 12.63 -14.38 -3.59
CA PHE A 109 12.58 -13.13 -2.84
C PHE A 109 11.14 -12.69 -2.57
N LEU A 110 10.24 -12.82 -3.56
CA LEU A 110 8.81 -12.53 -3.34
C LEU A 110 8.19 -13.49 -2.32
N GLU A 111 8.53 -14.77 -2.37
CA GLU A 111 8.07 -15.76 -1.39
C GLU A 111 8.51 -15.39 0.04
N LEU A 112 9.77 -14.96 0.21
CA LEU A 112 10.27 -14.48 1.51
C LEU A 112 9.49 -13.26 2.00
N ILE A 113 9.24 -12.29 1.13
CA ILE A 113 8.49 -11.08 1.44
C ILE A 113 7.05 -11.42 1.81
N VAL A 114 6.38 -12.22 1.00
CA VAL A 114 4.98 -12.65 1.24
C VAL A 114 4.89 -13.48 2.52
N ALA A 115 5.86 -14.36 2.80
CA ALA A 115 5.89 -15.12 4.06
C ALA A 115 5.99 -14.20 5.28
N ASN A 116 6.81 -13.16 5.22
CA ASN A 116 6.91 -12.14 6.27
C ASN A 116 5.58 -11.39 6.47
N LEU A 117 4.93 -10.99 5.39
CA LEU A 117 3.64 -10.29 5.43
C LEU A 117 2.53 -11.20 6.00
N ASN A 118 2.47 -12.45 5.56
CA ASN A 118 1.50 -13.43 6.04
C ASN A 118 1.72 -13.83 7.50
N ALA A 119 2.96 -13.82 7.98
CA ALA A 119 3.25 -14.08 9.39
C ALA A 119 2.62 -13.04 10.33
N ARG A 120 2.38 -11.83 9.83
CA ARG A 120 1.74 -10.75 10.60
C ARG A 120 0.25 -10.63 10.33
N ASP A 121 -0.15 -10.60 9.06
CA ASP A 121 -1.53 -10.26 8.67
C ASP A 121 -2.44 -11.50 8.63
N GLY A 122 -1.86 -12.70 8.73
CA GLY A 122 -2.56 -13.99 8.66
C GLY A 122 -2.21 -14.78 7.40
N ALA A 123 -2.27 -16.08 7.52
CA ALA A 123 -1.93 -17.01 6.42
C ALA A 123 -2.83 -16.77 5.20
N GLY A 124 -2.22 -16.62 4.03
CA GLY A 124 -2.94 -16.46 2.75
C GLY A 124 -3.54 -15.09 2.49
N VAL A 125 -3.27 -14.09 3.35
CA VAL A 125 -3.71 -12.71 3.13
C VAL A 125 -2.94 -12.05 1.97
N TRP A 126 -1.65 -12.38 1.85
CA TRP A 126 -0.78 -11.94 0.78
C TRP A 126 -0.38 -13.10 -0.12
N SER A 127 -0.19 -12.83 -1.39
CA SER A 127 0.24 -13.82 -2.39
C SER A 127 1.37 -13.30 -3.26
N VAL A 128 2.11 -14.22 -3.87
CA VAL A 128 3.04 -13.91 -4.95
C VAL A 128 2.24 -13.79 -6.23
N GLY A 129 2.41 -12.67 -6.94
CA GLY A 129 1.84 -12.43 -8.25
C GLY A 129 2.80 -12.79 -9.38
N ASP A 130 2.71 -12.04 -10.49
CA ASP A 130 3.59 -12.25 -11.64
C ASP A 130 5.04 -11.95 -11.30
N CYS A 131 5.95 -12.76 -11.83
CA CYS A 131 7.38 -12.60 -11.56
C CYS A 131 8.21 -12.81 -12.84
N ILE A 132 9.19 -11.95 -13.03
CA ILE A 132 10.17 -12.13 -14.11
C ILE A 132 11.03 -13.37 -13.88
N GLU A 133 11.46 -13.99 -14.96
CA GLU A 133 12.49 -15.03 -14.94
C GLU A 133 13.87 -14.40 -15.05
N ALA A 134 14.74 -14.68 -14.08
CA ALA A 134 16.12 -14.24 -14.07
C ALA A 134 17.01 -15.21 -13.28
N THR A 135 18.32 -15.11 -13.50
CA THR A 135 19.32 -15.87 -12.74
C THR A 135 19.38 -15.37 -11.29
N GLU A 136 19.87 -16.24 -10.41
CA GLU A 136 20.07 -15.91 -9.00
C GLU A 136 20.97 -14.69 -8.82
N LYS A 137 20.64 -13.85 -7.88
CA LYS A 137 21.44 -12.72 -7.44
C LYS A 137 21.47 -12.68 -5.91
N THR A 138 22.50 -12.07 -5.36
CA THR A 138 22.66 -11.94 -3.90
C THR A 138 22.21 -10.56 -3.45
N VAL A 139 21.33 -10.53 -2.44
CA VAL A 139 20.90 -9.31 -1.75
C VAL A 139 21.24 -9.44 -0.26
N GLU A 140 21.77 -8.36 0.31
CA GLU A 140 22.04 -8.25 1.74
C GLU A 140 20.98 -7.38 2.41
N PHE A 141 20.37 -7.92 3.44
CA PHE A 141 19.39 -7.20 4.26
C PHE A 141 19.95 -6.92 5.64
N ASN A 142 19.83 -5.67 6.09
CA ASN A 142 20.32 -5.25 7.41
C ASN A 142 19.25 -4.39 8.09
N HIS A 143 18.38 -5.01 8.88
CA HIS A 143 17.23 -4.36 9.51
C HIS A 143 16.31 -3.64 8.51
N THR A 144 16.29 -4.13 7.27
CA THR A 144 15.54 -3.55 6.14
C THR A 144 14.05 -3.70 6.35
N PHE A 145 13.29 -2.65 6.04
CA PHE A 145 11.83 -2.74 5.99
C PHE A 145 11.37 -3.40 4.69
N VAL A 146 10.19 -3.98 4.68
CA VAL A 146 9.68 -4.75 3.54
C VAL A 146 9.55 -3.89 2.28
N ASP A 147 9.08 -2.65 2.39
CA ASP A 147 9.01 -1.71 1.26
C ASP A 147 10.40 -1.43 0.66
N ALA A 148 11.39 -1.17 1.51
CA ALA A 148 12.77 -0.97 1.07
C ALA A 148 13.36 -2.26 0.45
N ALA A 149 13.07 -3.42 1.02
CA ALA A 149 13.51 -4.70 0.47
C ALA A 149 12.93 -4.96 -0.92
N LEU A 150 11.66 -4.62 -1.18
CA LEU A 150 11.05 -4.70 -2.51
C LEU A 150 11.77 -3.81 -3.51
N VAL A 151 12.12 -2.57 -3.11
CA VAL A 151 12.89 -1.66 -3.96
C VAL A 151 14.28 -2.22 -4.27
N ASP A 152 14.98 -2.77 -3.27
CA ASP A 152 16.31 -3.36 -3.43
C ASP A 152 16.26 -4.56 -4.40
N VAL A 153 15.25 -5.44 -4.25
CA VAL A 153 15.05 -6.60 -5.13
C VAL A 153 14.70 -6.13 -6.55
N ALA A 154 13.79 -5.18 -6.71
CA ALA A 154 13.44 -4.64 -8.03
C ALA A 154 14.68 -4.03 -8.73
N ASN A 155 15.47 -3.24 -8.02
CA ASN A 155 16.67 -2.60 -8.55
C ASN A 155 17.74 -3.62 -8.99
N ILE A 156 18.02 -4.65 -8.15
CA ILE A 156 19.06 -5.63 -8.49
C ILE A 156 18.68 -6.46 -9.72
N PHE A 157 17.37 -6.71 -9.93
CA PHE A 157 16.88 -7.43 -11.09
C PHE A 157 16.50 -6.50 -12.26
N GLU A 158 16.76 -5.20 -12.13
CA GLU A 158 16.47 -4.19 -13.18
C GLU A 158 15.01 -4.24 -13.65
N THR A 159 14.09 -4.36 -12.67
CA THR A 159 12.66 -4.49 -12.88
C THR A 159 11.89 -3.54 -11.96
N GLU A 160 10.59 -3.67 -11.96
CA GLU A 160 9.69 -2.89 -11.15
C GLU A 160 8.83 -3.82 -10.30
N PHE A 161 8.26 -3.30 -9.21
CA PHE A 161 7.26 -4.05 -8.46
C PHE A 161 5.89 -3.38 -8.54
N GLU A 162 4.87 -4.20 -8.46
CA GLU A 162 3.49 -3.77 -8.31
C GLU A 162 2.81 -4.58 -7.21
N ILE A 163 1.93 -3.91 -6.48
CA ILE A 163 1.04 -4.56 -5.51
C ILE A 163 -0.39 -4.32 -5.94
N LYS A 164 -1.10 -5.39 -6.21
CA LYS A 164 -2.51 -5.35 -6.58
C LYS A 164 -3.26 -6.45 -5.82
N ASP A 165 -4.32 -6.06 -5.13
CA ASP A 165 -5.15 -6.99 -4.34
C ASP A 165 -4.31 -7.88 -3.40
N ARG A 166 -3.25 -7.31 -2.79
CA ARG A 166 -2.27 -8.00 -1.94
C ARG A 166 -1.47 -9.10 -2.64
N ALA A 167 -1.47 -9.13 -3.95
CA ALA A 167 -0.49 -9.88 -4.73
C ALA A 167 0.72 -9.00 -5.01
N VAL A 168 1.91 -9.48 -4.65
CA VAL A 168 3.19 -8.78 -4.87
C VAL A 168 3.83 -9.34 -6.14
N SER A 169 4.06 -8.49 -7.13
CA SER A 169 4.59 -8.85 -8.45
C SER A 169 5.90 -8.13 -8.74
N LEU A 170 6.77 -8.78 -9.52
CA LEU A 170 7.99 -8.21 -10.09
C LEU A 170 7.95 -8.33 -11.61
N HIS A 171 7.64 -7.24 -12.29
CA HIS A 171 7.60 -7.17 -13.75
C HIS A 171 7.81 -5.73 -14.22
N LYS A 172 8.05 -5.54 -15.51
CA LYS A 172 8.02 -4.18 -16.07
C LYS A 172 6.56 -3.72 -16.16
N VAL A 173 6.24 -2.68 -15.43
CA VAL A 173 4.90 -2.10 -15.48
C VAL A 173 4.79 -1.23 -16.73
N GLU A 174 4.03 -1.67 -17.72
CA GLU A 174 3.77 -0.89 -18.92
C GLU A 174 2.78 0.25 -18.60
N TYR A 175 3.30 1.46 -18.41
CA TYR A 175 2.47 2.65 -18.29
C TYR A 175 2.15 3.22 -19.68
N PHE A 176 0.87 3.45 -19.97
CA PHE A 176 0.39 4.20 -21.14
C PHE A 176 0.57 3.57 -22.52
N LYS A 177 0.49 2.25 -22.64
CA LYS A 177 0.55 1.63 -23.97
C LYS A 177 -0.65 2.01 -24.87
N ASP A 178 -1.78 2.42 -24.31
CA ASP A 178 -3.04 2.62 -25.03
C ASP A 178 -3.80 3.92 -24.64
N SER A 179 -3.14 4.94 -24.14
CA SER A 179 -3.78 6.26 -24.03
C SER A 179 -3.57 7.02 -25.34
N PRO A 180 -4.61 7.16 -26.19
CA PRO A 180 -4.55 8.11 -27.28
C PRO A 180 -4.40 9.51 -26.67
N LEU A 181 -3.38 10.24 -27.15
CA LEU A 181 -3.23 11.68 -26.94
C LEU A 181 -4.41 12.42 -27.53
#